data_8cbe4dfcd5ca63000236dcaafffd5c22
#
_entry.id   8cbe4dfcd5ca63000236dcaafffd5c22
#
_cell.length_a   1.000
_cell.length_b   1.000
_cell.length_c   1.000
_cell.angle_alpha   90.00
_cell.angle_beta   90.00
_cell.angle_gamma   90.00
#
_symmetry.space_group_name_H-M   'P 1'
#
loop_
_entity.id
_entity.type
_entity.pdbx_description
1 polymer ?
#
loop_
_entity_poly.entity_id
_entity_poly.type
_entity_poly.pdbx_seq_one_letter_code
_entity_poly.pdbx_strand_id
1 'polypeptide(L)'
;LIIPNIKIEPAQPPSPPPPEPKSPGQVLHENGVLFMTDVFSMENCLPIIKGIMEYNMLPESKRPEVIHLYINSRGGELAACWHLIDVLKQSKIPVWTYALGIAASCGCLLLMAGEKGHRYITQNTTVMTHVFSAGSVGKEHELHARVKSFEQTSKNMVEHYKKCTGKTEA
;
A
#
# COMPACT_ATOMS: atom_id res chain seq x y z
N LEU A 1 44.44 48.31 -44.55
CA LEU A 1 43.78 48.04 -43.26
C LEU A 1 43.52 46.52 -43.18
N ILE A 2 44.31 45.79 -42.37
CA ILE A 2 44.10 44.34 -42.17
C ILE A 2 43.18 44.22 -40.97
N ILE A 3 41.91 43.76 -41.19
CA ILE A 3 40.98 43.46 -40.12
C ILE A 3 41.34 42.06 -39.57
N PRO A 4 41.69 41.91 -38.29
CA PRO A 4 42.03 40.60 -37.75
C PRO A 4 40.78 39.72 -37.74
N ASN A 5 40.95 38.45 -38.12
CA ASN A 5 39.89 37.45 -38.13
C ASN A 5 39.41 37.19 -36.67
N ILE A 6 38.32 37.83 -36.29
CA ILE A 6 37.65 37.56 -35.01
C ILE A 6 36.86 36.25 -35.17
N LYS A 7 37.36 35.18 -34.56
CA LYS A 7 36.58 33.95 -34.40
C LYS A 7 35.46 34.21 -33.36
N ILE A 8 34.23 34.36 -33.84
CA ILE A 8 33.05 34.38 -32.96
C ILE A 8 32.79 32.93 -32.59
N GLU A 9 33.14 32.54 -31.37
CA GLU A 9 32.67 31.25 -30.85
C GLU A 9 31.17 31.35 -30.64
N PRO A 10 30.39 30.33 -31.08
CA PRO A 10 28.94 30.30 -30.82
C PRO A 10 28.71 30.32 -29.32
N ALA A 11 27.81 31.19 -28.86
CA ALA A 11 27.42 31.27 -27.46
C ALA A 11 26.93 29.89 -26.97
N GLN A 12 27.47 29.42 -25.87
CA GLN A 12 26.98 28.18 -25.27
C GLN A 12 25.50 28.34 -24.94
N PRO A 13 24.67 27.32 -25.23
CA PRO A 13 23.26 27.36 -24.83
C PRO A 13 23.17 27.54 -23.31
N PRO A 14 22.21 28.31 -22.83
CA PRO A 14 22.01 28.53 -21.39
C PRO A 14 21.89 27.18 -20.66
N SER A 15 22.57 27.04 -19.54
CA SER A 15 22.45 25.85 -18.69
C SER A 15 20.99 25.63 -18.31
N PRO A 16 20.49 24.39 -18.29
CA PRO A 16 19.14 24.12 -17.87
C PRO A 16 18.89 24.67 -16.45
N PRO A 17 17.70 25.19 -16.18
CA PRO A 17 17.38 25.69 -14.84
C PRO A 17 17.60 24.58 -13.79
N PRO A 18 17.99 24.92 -12.56
CA PRO A 18 18.13 23.94 -11.50
C PRO A 18 16.80 23.24 -11.27
N PRO A 19 16.80 21.92 -10.93
CA PRO A 19 15.58 21.17 -10.69
C PRO A 19 14.79 21.81 -9.55
N GLU A 20 13.48 21.88 -9.71
CA GLU A 20 12.57 22.38 -8.68
C GLU A 20 12.71 21.55 -7.39
N PRO A 21 12.61 22.19 -6.21
CA PRO A 21 12.66 21.47 -4.93
C PRO A 21 11.48 20.50 -4.83
N LYS A 22 11.78 19.25 -4.45
CA LYS A 22 10.76 18.21 -4.29
C LYS A 22 9.82 18.53 -3.13
N SER A 23 8.53 18.25 -3.29
CA SER A 23 7.58 18.32 -2.19
C SER A 23 7.87 17.23 -1.13
N PRO A 24 7.45 17.43 0.13
CA PRO A 24 7.62 16.40 1.17
C PRO A 24 6.99 15.05 0.78
N GLY A 25 5.85 15.05 0.10
CA GLY A 25 5.20 13.83 -0.39
C GLY A 25 6.03 13.10 -1.44
N GLN A 26 6.67 13.83 -2.35
CA GLN A 26 7.58 13.23 -3.33
C GLN A 26 8.80 12.60 -2.66
N VAL A 27 9.36 13.27 -1.65
CA VAL A 27 10.51 12.73 -0.89
C VAL A 27 10.12 11.44 -0.18
N LEU A 28 8.95 11.40 0.49
CA LEU A 28 8.46 10.20 1.16
C LEU A 28 8.25 9.04 0.15
N HIS A 29 7.57 9.32 -0.95
CA HIS A 29 7.32 8.33 -1.99
C HIS A 29 8.62 7.77 -2.58
N GLU A 30 9.60 8.60 -2.94
CA GLU A 30 10.89 8.14 -3.45
C GLU A 30 11.67 7.26 -2.45
N ASN A 31 11.40 7.40 -1.17
CA ASN A 31 11.99 6.58 -0.11
C ASN A 31 11.12 5.35 0.27
N GLY A 32 10.16 4.98 -0.56
CA GLY A 32 9.36 3.78 -0.35
C GLY A 32 8.29 3.93 0.73
N VAL A 33 7.87 5.15 1.09
CA VAL A 33 6.88 5.40 2.15
C VAL A 33 5.48 5.56 1.55
N LEU A 34 4.55 4.74 2.02
CA LEU A 34 3.13 4.75 1.64
C LEU A 34 2.23 4.85 2.88
N PHE A 35 1.02 5.37 2.70
CA PHE A 35 0.08 5.61 3.78
C PHE A 35 -1.31 5.03 3.46
N MET A 36 -1.88 4.28 4.41
CA MET A 36 -3.28 3.89 4.44
C MET A 36 -3.95 4.54 5.66
N THR A 37 -4.45 5.76 5.48
CA THR A 37 -4.95 6.62 6.57
C THR A 37 -6.44 6.90 6.50
N ASP A 38 -7.16 6.20 5.64
CA ASP A 38 -8.59 6.40 5.41
C ASP A 38 -9.35 5.06 5.43
N VAL A 39 -10.64 5.11 5.08
CA VAL A 39 -11.50 3.94 4.90
C VAL A 39 -11.01 3.11 3.72
N PHE A 40 -11.01 1.79 3.88
CA PHE A 40 -10.74 0.88 2.75
C PHE A 40 -11.86 0.98 1.72
N SER A 41 -11.55 1.54 0.58
CA SER A 41 -12.32 1.57 -0.66
C SER A 41 -11.36 1.35 -1.81
N MET A 42 -11.88 1.01 -2.98
CA MET A 42 -11.01 0.91 -4.19
C MET A 42 -10.30 2.23 -4.49
N GLU A 43 -10.98 3.36 -4.29
CA GLU A 43 -10.42 4.70 -4.50
C GLU A 43 -9.21 4.96 -3.59
N ASN A 44 -9.34 4.68 -2.29
CA ASN A 44 -8.30 4.95 -1.30
C ASN A 44 -7.15 3.92 -1.33
N CYS A 45 -7.42 2.68 -1.73
CA CYS A 45 -6.40 1.64 -1.87
C CYS A 45 -5.59 1.77 -3.16
N LEU A 46 -6.18 2.29 -4.24
CA LEU A 46 -5.57 2.34 -5.56
C LEU A 46 -4.24 3.12 -5.61
N PRO A 47 -4.07 4.29 -4.94
CA PRO A 47 -2.77 4.98 -4.90
C PRO A 47 -1.67 4.12 -4.28
N ILE A 48 -1.98 3.37 -3.22
CA ILE A 48 -1.03 2.48 -2.54
C ILE A 48 -0.65 1.31 -3.44
N ILE A 49 -1.65 0.68 -4.06
CA ILE A 49 -1.47 -0.40 -5.04
C ILE A 49 -0.55 0.05 -6.17
N LYS A 50 -0.84 1.22 -6.76
CA LYS A 50 0.00 1.81 -7.81
C LYS A 50 1.43 2.05 -7.33
N GLY A 51 1.62 2.62 -6.14
CA GLY A 51 2.94 2.86 -5.57
C GLY A 51 3.74 1.57 -5.40
N ILE A 52 3.15 0.50 -4.86
CA ILE A 52 3.81 -0.81 -4.73
C ILE A 52 4.19 -1.35 -6.13
N MET A 53 3.29 -1.28 -7.10
CA MET A 53 3.56 -1.75 -8.46
C MET A 53 4.67 -0.91 -9.13
N GLU A 54 4.63 0.39 -8.96
CA GLU A 54 5.62 1.33 -9.49
C GLU A 54 7.04 1.01 -9.00
N TYR A 55 7.21 0.83 -7.67
CA TYR A 55 8.49 0.40 -7.10
C TYR A 55 8.97 -0.93 -7.68
N ASN A 56 8.08 -1.91 -7.86
CA ASN A 56 8.44 -3.21 -8.43
C ASN A 56 8.82 -3.14 -9.91
N MET A 57 8.39 -2.11 -10.64
CA MET A 57 8.74 -1.87 -12.05
C MET A 57 10.05 -1.09 -12.22
N LEU A 58 10.54 -0.41 -11.19
CA LEU A 58 11.81 0.29 -11.24
C LEU A 58 12.98 -0.69 -11.50
N PRO A 59 14.06 -0.25 -12.15
CA PRO A 59 15.33 -0.98 -12.15
C PRO A 59 15.80 -1.27 -10.72
N GLU A 60 16.40 -2.42 -10.48
CA GLU A 60 16.80 -2.86 -9.14
C GLU A 60 17.64 -1.82 -8.37
N SER A 61 18.55 -1.14 -9.07
CA SER A 61 19.39 -0.08 -8.49
C SER A 61 18.64 1.20 -8.06
N LYS A 62 17.35 1.31 -8.42
CA LYS A 62 16.50 2.46 -8.08
C LYS A 62 15.32 2.08 -7.17
N ARG A 63 15.18 0.80 -6.85
CA ARG A 63 14.14 0.32 -5.93
C ARG A 63 14.46 0.71 -4.50
N PRO A 64 13.46 1.08 -3.68
CA PRO A 64 13.67 1.13 -2.25
C PRO A 64 14.00 -0.28 -1.74
N GLU A 65 14.86 -0.39 -0.74
CA GLU A 65 15.16 -1.69 -0.11
C GLU A 65 13.96 -2.28 0.61
N VAL A 66 13.10 -1.42 1.13
CA VAL A 66 11.88 -1.75 1.89
C VAL A 66 10.78 -0.76 1.52
N ILE A 67 9.56 -1.25 1.42
CA ILE A 67 8.35 -0.41 1.37
C ILE A 67 7.83 -0.26 2.80
N HIS A 68 7.72 0.98 3.28
CA HIS A 68 7.19 1.32 4.60
C HIS A 68 5.73 1.72 4.47
N LEU A 69 4.80 0.86 4.90
CA LEU A 69 3.36 1.11 4.83
C LEU A 69 2.80 1.50 6.20
N TYR A 70 2.47 2.77 6.35
CA TYR A 70 1.87 3.33 7.56
C TYR A 70 0.35 3.23 7.53
N ILE A 71 -0.24 2.69 8.61
CA ILE A 71 -1.66 2.34 8.68
C ILE A 71 -2.31 3.09 9.85
N ASN A 72 -3.35 3.87 9.54
CA ASN A 72 -4.24 4.51 10.49
C ASN A 72 -5.67 4.45 9.94
N SER A 73 -6.33 3.31 10.09
CA SER A 73 -7.64 3.07 9.46
C SER A 73 -8.58 2.25 10.35
N ARG A 74 -9.86 2.62 10.31
CA ARG A 74 -10.94 1.88 10.96
C ARG A 74 -11.40 0.64 10.15
N GLY A 75 -10.88 0.44 8.95
CA GLY A 75 -11.30 -0.62 8.05
C GLY A 75 -12.16 -0.11 6.90
N GLY A 76 -13.01 -0.96 6.33
CA GLY A 76 -13.87 -0.63 5.19
C GLY A 76 -14.17 -1.84 4.31
N GLU A 77 -14.18 -1.65 3.00
CA GLU A 77 -14.50 -2.70 2.02
C GLU A 77 -13.48 -3.83 2.01
N LEU A 78 -13.97 -5.03 2.27
CA LEU A 78 -13.12 -6.22 2.34
C LEU A 78 -12.50 -6.59 0.97
N ALA A 79 -13.23 -6.36 -0.13
CA ALA A 79 -12.69 -6.60 -1.47
C ALA A 79 -11.50 -5.69 -1.81
N ALA A 80 -11.59 -4.41 -1.46
CA ALA A 80 -10.49 -3.46 -1.62
C ALA A 80 -9.28 -3.83 -0.73
N CYS A 81 -9.56 -4.30 0.49
CA CYS A 81 -8.53 -4.79 1.40
C CYS A 81 -7.78 -5.99 0.84
N TRP A 82 -8.49 -7.01 0.35
CA TRP A 82 -7.87 -8.18 -0.25
C TRP A 82 -7.04 -7.84 -1.49
N HIS A 83 -7.56 -6.97 -2.35
CA HIS A 83 -6.80 -6.51 -3.51
C HIS A 83 -5.44 -5.89 -3.09
N LEU A 84 -5.45 -5.01 -2.10
CA LEU A 84 -4.21 -4.41 -1.59
C LEU A 84 -3.28 -5.45 -0.96
N ILE A 85 -3.82 -6.38 -0.14
CA ILE A 85 -3.05 -7.45 0.49
C ILE A 85 -2.41 -8.37 -0.55
N ASP A 86 -3.13 -8.72 -1.62
CA ASP A 86 -2.62 -9.59 -2.67
C ASP A 86 -1.48 -8.92 -3.44
N VAL A 87 -1.59 -7.64 -3.76
CA VAL A 87 -0.51 -6.86 -4.39
C VAL A 87 0.70 -6.76 -3.47
N LEU A 88 0.49 -6.50 -2.18
CA LEU A 88 1.54 -6.45 -1.17
C LEU A 88 2.31 -7.77 -1.09
N LYS A 89 1.59 -8.91 -1.06
CA LYS A 89 2.20 -10.24 -0.98
C LYS A 89 2.95 -10.66 -2.26
N GLN A 90 2.62 -10.09 -3.40
CA GLN A 90 3.30 -10.34 -4.67
C GLN A 90 4.47 -9.38 -4.91
N SER A 91 4.68 -8.41 -4.03
CA SER A 91 5.81 -7.48 -4.12
C SER A 91 7.14 -8.22 -4.02
N LYS A 92 8.09 -7.88 -4.90
CA LYS A 92 9.48 -8.34 -4.83
C LYS A 92 10.28 -7.60 -3.75
N ILE A 93 9.76 -6.46 -3.30
CA ILE A 93 10.34 -5.62 -2.26
C ILE A 93 9.60 -5.93 -0.96
N PRO A 94 10.28 -6.23 0.15
CA PRO A 94 9.64 -6.49 1.42
C PRO A 94 8.82 -5.28 1.88
N VAL A 95 7.60 -5.54 2.39
CA VAL A 95 6.70 -4.50 2.88
C VAL A 95 6.62 -4.59 4.40
N TRP A 96 7.12 -3.57 5.07
CA TRP A 96 7.01 -3.40 6.50
C TRP A 96 5.76 -2.60 6.84
N THR A 97 5.01 -3.00 7.85
CA THR A 97 3.76 -2.36 8.22
C THR A 97 3.82 -1.72 9.59
N TYR A 98 3.27 -0.53 9.71
CA TYR A 98 3.31 0.29 10.92
C TYR A 98 1.90 0.77 11.26
N ALA A 99 1.33 0.29 12.37
CA ALA A 99 0.05 0.78 12.86
C ALA A 99 0.26 1.96 13.81
N LEU A 100 -0.39 3.09 13.49
CA LEU A 100 -0.36 4.32 14.29
C LEU A 100 -1.80 4.81 14.53
N GLY A 101 -2.17 5.00 15.78
CA GLY A 101 -3.50 5.44 16.17
C GLY A 101 -4.52 4.32 16.15
N ILE A 102 -4.95 3.84 14.97
CA ILE A 102 -5.91 2.73 14.87
C ILE A 102 -5.62 1.83 13.67
N ALA A 103 -5.69 0.52 13.90
CA ALA A 103 -5.70 -0.51 12.86
C ALA A 103 -6.85 -1.48 13.14
N ALA A 104 -8.04 -1.14 12.64
CA ALA A 104 -9.25 -1.91 12.90
C ALA A 104 -9.77 -2.63 11.65
N SER A 105 -10.38 -3.83 11.83
CA SER A 105 -10.99 -4.59 10.74
C SER A 105 -10.00 -4.82 9.59
N CYS A 106 -10.27 -4.30 8.38
CA CYS A 106 -9.35 -4.34 7.24
C CYS A 106 -7.95 -3.76 7.56
N GLY A 107 -7.87 -2.74 8.43
CA GLY A 107 -6.59 -2.19 8.88
C GLY A 107 -5.75 -3.21 9.66
N CYS A 108 -6.40 -4.05 10.47
CA CYS A 108 -5.74 -5.15 11.16
C CYS A 108 -5.30 -6.26 10.18
N LEU A 109 -6.13 -6.60 9.20
CA LEU A 109 -5.76 -7.57 8.15
C LEU A 109 -4.53 -7.10 7.36
N LEU A 110 -4.51 -5.83 6.99
CA LEU A 110 -3.39 -5.23 6.26
C LEU A 110 -2.11 -5.19 7.11
N LEU A 111 -2.21 -4.80 8.39
CA LEU A 111 -1.08 -4.83 9.33
C LEU A 111 -0.44 -6.22 9.40
N MET A 112 -1.27 -7.26 9.51
CA MET A 112 -0.80 -8.64 9.59
C MET A 112 -0.21 -9.16 8.27
N ALA A 113 -0.55 -8.55 7.14
CA ALA A 113 -0.04 -8.95 5.83
C ALA A 113 1.42 -8.54 5.60
N GLY A 114 1.96 -7.58 6.36
CA GLY A 114 3.34 -7.15 6.28
C GLY A 114 4.34 -8.27 6.55
N GLU A 115 5.62 -8.02 6.24
CA GLU A 115 6.72 -8.95 6.41
C GLU A 115 6.81 -9.47 7.86
N LYS A 116 7.00 -10.78 8.03
CA LYS A 116 7.09 -11.39 9.35
C LYS A 116 8.31 -10.87 10.10
N GLY A 117 8.09 -10.37 11.33
CA GLY A 117 9.14 -9.71 12.13
C GLY A 117 9.21 -8.20 11.92
N HIS A 118 8.52 -7.66 10.92
CA HIS A 118 8.53 -6.24 10.57
C HIS A 118 7.12 -5.63 10.54
N ARG A 119 6.33 -5.96 11.56
CA ARG A 119 4.98 -5.44 11.81
C ARG A 119 5.01 -4.69 13.12
N TYR A 120 4.82 -3.39 13.08
CA TYR A 120 5.02 -2.51 14.20
C TYR A 120 3.72 -1.86 14.65
N ILE A 121 3.58 -1.71 15.96
CA ILE A 121 2.41 -1.06 16.61
C ILE A 121 2.98 -0.04 17.59
N THR A 122 2.55 1.21 17.51
CA THR A 122 2.93 2.23 18.49
C THR A 122 2.13 2.09 19.78
N GLN A 123 2.67 2.62 20.88
CA GLN A 123 2.09 2.48 22.23
C GLN A 123 0.63 2.96 22.32
N ASN A 124 0.25 3.99 21.57
CA ASN A 124 -1.09 4.58 21.59
C ASN A 124 -2.02 4.01 20.51
N THR A 125 -1.65 2.90 19.86
CA THR A 125 -2.43 2.31 18.79
C THR A 125 -3.46 1.33 19.32
N THR A 126 -4.69 1.50 18.89
CA THR A 126 -5.76 0.52 19.07
C THR A 126 -5.75 -0.46 17.89
N VAL A 127 -5.66 -1.74 18.18
CA VAL A 127 -5.84 -2.81 17.19
C VAL A 127 -7.15 -3.53 17.50
N MET A 128 -8.02 -3.67 16.49
CA MET A 128 -9.30 -4.32 16.66
C MET A 128 -9.60 -5.25 15.49
N THR A 129 -10.05 -6.44 15.82
CA THR A 129 -10.56 -7.41 14.86
C THR A 129 -11.97 -7.84 15.25
N HIS A 130 -12.77 -8.15 14.25
CA HIS A 130 -14.13 -8.65 14.41
C HIS A 130 -14.52 -9.50 13.20
N VAL A 131 -15.57 -10.30 13.33
CA VAL A 131 -16.20 -10.95 12.17
C VAL A 131 -16.80 -9.87 11.27
N PHE A 132 -16.69 -10.05 9.94
CA PHE A 132 -17.23 -9.06 9.02
C PHE A 132 -18.76 -9.04 9.08
N SER A 133 -19.35 -7.87 8.84
CA SER A 133 -20.78 -7.70 8.69
C SER A 133 -21.12 -7.63 7.20
N ALA A 134 -22.16 -8.35 6.80
CA ALA A 134 -22.66 -8.35 5.43
C ALA A 134 -24.17 -8.45 5.41
N GLY A 135 -24.78 -7.87 4.39
CA GLY A 135 -26.20 -7.99 4.10
C GLY A 135 -26.43 -8.22 2.61
N SER A 136 -27.52 -8.85 2.26
CA SER A 136 -27.93 -9.02 0.88
C SER A 136 -29.45 -9.04 0.76
N VAL A 137 -29.95 -8.47 -0.32
CA VAL A 137 -31.34 -8.52 -0.73
C VAL A 137 -31.38 -9.05 -2.15
N GLY A 138 -32.29 -9.99 -2.45
CA GLY A 138 -32.40 -10.60 -3.77
C GLY A 138 -33.37 -11.76 -3.78
N LYS A 139 -33.44 -12.47 -4.91
CA LYS A 139 -34.23 -13.70 -5.04
C LYS A 139 -33.60 -14.84 -4.24
N GLU A 140 -34.36 -15.86 -3.91
CA GLU A 140 -33.91 -17.00 -3.10
C GLU A 140 -32.59 -17.60 -3.55
N HIS A 141 -32.46 -17.94 -4.83
CA HIS A 141 -31.23 -18.52 -5.39
C HIS A 141 -30.02 -17.57 -5.34
N GLU A 142 -30.24 -16.26 -5.47
CA GLU A 142 -29.21 -15.24 -5.32
C GLU A 142 -28.73 -15.14 -3.87
N LEU A 143 -29.66 -15.22 -2.90
CA LEU A 143 -29.36 -15.23 -1.48
C LEU A 143 -28.54 -16.46 -1.08
N HIS A 144 -28.90 -17.66 -1.58
CA HIS A 144 -28.10 -18.86 -1.36
C HIS A 144 -26.67 -18.72 -1.92
N ALA A 145 -26.50 -18.15 -3.12
CA ALA A 145 -25.18 -17.90 -3.68
C ALA A 145 -24.37 -16.90 -2.82
N ARG A 146 -25.03 -15.88 -2.25
CA ARG A 146 -24.41 -14.91 -1.34
C ARG A 146 -23.95 -15.54 -0.04
N VAL A 147 -24.76 -16.41 0.57
CA VAL A 147 -24.37 -17.13 1.79
C VAL A 147 -23.10 -17.95 1.55
N LYS A 148 -22.99 -18.69 0.46
CA LYS A 148 -21.77 -19.42 0.10
C LYS A 148 -20.56 -18.50 -0.08
N SER A 149 -20.76 -17.33 -0.67
CA SER A 149 -19.71 -16.32 -0.81
C SER A 149 -19.25 -15.78 0.56
N PHE A 150 -20.17 -15.56 1.50
CA PHE A 150 -19.82 -15.13 2.86
C PHE A 150 -19.07 -16.20 3.65
N GLU A 151 -19.45 -17.46 3.51
CA GLU A 151 -18.71 -18.60 4.08
C GLU A 151 -17.26 -18.67 3.54
N GLN A 152 -17.09 -18.50 2.24
CA GLN A 152 -15.76 -18.48 1.65
C GLN A 152 -14.93 -17.29 2.14
N THR A 153 -15.55 -16.13 2.29
CA THR A 153 -14.92 -14.94 2.85
C THR A 153 -14.45 -15.15 4.29
N SER A 154 -15.29 -15.78 5.12
CA SER A 154 -14.94 -16.15 6.50
C SER A 154 -13.75 -17.11 6.54
N LYS A 155 -13.75 -18.14 5.70
CA LYS A 155 -12.62 -19.07 5.57
C LYS A 155 -11.33 -18.35 5.18
N ASN A 156 -11.38 -17.46 4.19
CA ASN A 156 -10.22 -16.69 3.77
C ASN A 156 -9.65 -15.81 4.89
N MET A 157 -10.52 -15.18 5.69
CA MET A 157 -10.11 -14.41 6.86
C MET A 157 -9.41 -15.28 7.90
N VAL A 158 -10.01 -16.41 8.28
CA VAL A 158 -9.43 -17.36 9.25
C VAL A 158 -8.05 -17.84 8.76
N GLU A 159 -7.94 -18.24 7.51
CA GLU A 159 -6.67 -18.67 6.92
C GLU A 159 -5.61 -17.54 6.91
N HIS A 160 -6.03 -16.31 6.66
CA HIS A 160 -5.14 -15.15 6.76
C HIS A 160 -4.62 -14.97 8.19
N TYR A 161 -5.50 -15.04 9.20
CA TYR A 161 -5.11 -14.98 10.61
C TYR A 161 -4.11 -16.10 10.96
N LYS A 162 -4.42 -17.34 10.60
CA LYS A 162 -3.55 -18.50 10.85
C LYS A 162 -2.16 -18.30 10.23
N LYS A 163 -2.10 -17.94 8.96
CA LYS A 163 -0.83 -17.72 8.24
C LYS A 163 0.00 -16.59 8.83
N CYS A 164 -0.66 -15.50 9.23
CA CYS A 164 0.04 -14.31 9.70
C CYS A 164 0.48 -14.39 11.16
N THR A 165 -0.27 -15.09 12.01
CA THR A 165 0.00 -15.21 13.46
C THR A 165 0.67 -16.51 13.85
N GLY A 166 0.57 -17.56 13.04
CA GLY A 166 1.02 -18.91 13.38
C GLY A 166 0.12 -19.63 14.40
N LYS A 167 -1.02 -19.04 14.75
CA LYS A 167 -1.98 -19.65 15.69
C LYS A 167 -2.95 -20.58 14.96
N THR A 168 -3.39 -21.62 15.66
CA THR A 168 -4.47 -22.50 15.22
C THR A 168 -5.82 -21.91 15.63
N GLU A 169 -6.87 -22.36 14.97
CA GLU A 169 -8.26 -22.10 15.38
C GLU A 169 -8.49 -22.73 16.77
N ALA A 170 -9.05 -21.95 17.69
CA ALA A 170 -9.42 -22.42 19.01
C ALA A 170 -10.79 -23.07 19.01
#